data_6b3a20883196f587954471c5fd49296f
#
_entry.id   6b3a20883196f587954471c5fd49296f
#
_cell.length_a   1.000
_cell.length_b   1.000
_cell.length_c   1.000
_cell.angle_alpha   90.00
_cell.angle_beta   90.00
_cell.angle_gamma   90.00
#
_symmetry.space_group_name_H-M   'P 1'
#
loop_
_entity.id
_entity.type
_entity.pdbx_description
1 polymer ?
#
loop_
_entity_poly.entity_id
_entity_poly.type
_entity_poly.pdbx_seq_one_letter_code
_entity_poly.pdbx_strand_id
1 'polypeptide(L)'
;AKFIQKNFTVDLDLPADGCLLKNNNELSNVGPYDPVYISSITYGRMGVMMFDSSYAYDSLRVAVKAAFDAKIINGKLELTSEQTKIISEADLKIAIISGDGSYSVKTVDGINGFKEFIIAGGEFSKDVPGDPIFYSASYLSDDSPFYAKFRVNIPYK
;
A
#
# COMPACT_ATOMS: atom_id res chain seq x y z
N ALA A 1 4.35 -10.50 6.10
CA ALA A 1 4.87 -9.61 5.07
C ALA A 1 3.89 -8.49 4.77
N LYS A 2 4.38 -7.35 4.27
CA LYS A 2 3.57 -6.25 3.74
C LYS A 2 3.75 -6.24 2.22
N PHE A 3 2.67 -6.11 1.48
CA PHE A 3 2.73 -5.85 0.04
C PHE A 3 2.09 -4.52 -0.29
N ILE A 4 2.59 -3.88 -1.33
CA ILE A 4 2.09 -2.62 -1.86
C ILE A 4 2.16 -2.70 -3.37
N GLN A 5 1.03 -2.52 -4.02
CA GLN A 5 0.95 -2.36 -5.47
C GLN A 5 0.41 -0.96 -5.74
N LYS A 6 1.23 -0.12 -6.34
CA LYS A 6 0.85 1.23 -6.75
C LYS A 6 0.39 1.19 -8.20
N ASN A 7 -0.74 1.82 -8.49
CA ASN A 7 -1.26 1.95 -9.83
C ASN A 7 -0.86 3.31 -10.43
N PHE A 8 -1.23 4.40 -9.75
CA PHE A 8 -0.91 5.76 -10.18
C PHE A 8 -0.95 6.71 -8.99
N THR A 9 -0.42 7.91 -9.19
CA THR A 9 -0.51 9.01 -8.24
C THR A 9 -1.19 10.19 -8.93
N VAL A 10 -2.09 10.84 -8.21
CA VAL A 10 -2.71 12.11 -8.60
C VAL A 10 -2.08 13.18 -7.75
N ASP A 11 -1.43 14.13 -8.38
CA ASP A 11 -0.88 15.31 -7.74
C ASP A 11 -1.84 16.49 -7.94
N LEU A 12 -1.92 17.38 -6.96
CA LEU A 12 -2.66 18.62 -7.11
C LEU A 12 -1.92 19.51 -8.10
N ASP A 13 -2.64 19.95 -9.12
CA ASP A 13 -2.14 20.96 -10.07
C ASP A 13 -2.28 22.34 -9.42
N LEU A 14 -1.14 22.92 -9.05
CA LEU A 14 -1.12 24.24 -8.42
C LEU A 14 -1.41 25.33 -9.47
N PRO A 15 -2.02 26.45 -9.06
CA PRO A 15 -2.13 27.63 -9.92
C PRO A 15 -0.76 28.08 -10.47
N ALA A 16 -0.76 28.82 -11.57
CA ALA A 16 0.48 29.25 -12.27
C ALA A 16 1.42 30.08 -11.39
N ASP A 17 0.89 30.74 -10.36
CA ASP A 17 1.65 31.49 -9.35
C ASP A 17 2.15 30.61 -8.19
N GLY A 18 1.83 29.31 -8.21
CA GLY A 18 2.22 28.34 -7.17
C GLY A 18 1.50 28.51 -5.84
N CYS A 19 0.52 29.41 -5.75
CA CYS A 19 -0.13 29.75 -4.49
C CYS A 19 -1.60 29.29 -4.47
N LEU A 20 -1.97 28.47 -3.49
CA LEU A 20 -3.37 28.12 -3.24
C LEU A 20 -4.14 29.25 -2.53
N LEU A 21 -3.41 30.15 -1.85
CA LEU A 21 -3.97 31.30 -1.17
C LEU A 21 -3.67 32.57 -1.93
N LYS A 22 -4.67 33.40 -2.11
CA LYS A 22 -4.50 34.74 -2.68
C LYS A 22 -3.84 35.71 -1.68
N ASN A 23 -3.97 35.43 -0.39
CA ASN A 23 -3.47 36.32 0.66
C ASN A 23 -3.22 35.50 1.95
N ASN A 24 -2.01 35.54 2.49
CA ASN A 24 -1.65 34.89 3.75
C ASN A 24 -2.41 35.41 4.98
N ASN A 25 -3.03 36.58 4.87
CA ASN A 25 -3.88 37.11 5.95
C ASN A 25 -5.11 36.25 6.20
N GLU A 26 -5.53 35.39 5.23
CA GLU A 26 -6.62 34.44 5.38
C GLU A 26 -6.28 33.35 6.41
N LEU A 27 -4.98 33.06 6.61
CA LEU A 27 -4.51 32.10 7.59
C LEU A 27 -4.60 32.58 9.04
N SER A 28 -4.66 33.89 9.28
CA SER A 28 -4.70 34.47 10.62
C SER A 28 -5.91 34.04 11.47
N ASN A 29 -6.97 33.57 10.83
CA ASN A 29 -8.23 33.15 11.47
C ASN A 29 -8.41 31.63 11.62
N VAL A 30 -7.44 30.82 11.17
CA VAL A 30 -7.58 29.34 11.17
C VAL A 30 -7.04 28.67 12.44
N GLY A 31 -6.61 29.44 13.43
CA GLY A 31 -6.15 28.93 14.71
C GLY A 31 -4.63 28.90 14.88
N PRO A 32 -4.10 28.23 15.92
CA PRO A 32 -2.67 28.27 16.26
C PRO A 32 -1.80 27.33 15.44
N TYR A 33 -2.37 26.55 14.54
CA TYR A 33 -1.64 25.59 13.70
C TYR A 33 -1.77 25.98 12.23
N ASP A 34 -0.65 25.87 11.51
CA ASP A 34 -0.67 26.06 10.06
C ASP A 34 -1.51 24.99 9.40
N PRO A 35 -2.51 25.34 8.59
CA PRO A 35 -3.33 24.37 7.88
C PRO A 35 -2.51 23.64 6.81
N VAL A 36 -2.89 22.40 6.59
CA VAL A 36 -2.31 21.54 5.56
C VAL A 36 -3.38 21.14 4.55
N TYR A 37 -2.96 20.86 3.35
CA TYR A 37 -3.79 20.29 2.30
C TYR A 37 -3.18 18.99 1.77
N ILE A 38 -4.00 18.14 1.14
CA ILE A 38 -3.51 16.93 0.50
C ILE A 38 -2.93 17.31 -0.86
N SER A 39 -1.61 17.19 -0.99
CA SER A 39 -0.89 17.56 -2.21
C SER A 39 -0.81 16.43 -3.23
N SER A 40 -0.87 15.17 -2.79
CA SER A 40 -0.97 14.02 -3.69
C SER A 40 -1.70 12.84 -3.07
N ILE A 41 -2.29 12.00 -3.91
CA ILE A 41 -2.93 10.75 -3.51
C ILE A 41 -2.42 9.63 -4.42
N THR A 42 -1.86 8.58 -3.82
CA THR A 42 -1.47 7.37 -4.54
C THR A 42 -2.56 6.31 -4.43
N TYR A 43 -3.00 5.82 -5.56
CA TYR A 43 -3.98 4.76 -5.69
C TYR A 43 -3.32 3.42 -5.97
N GLY A 44 -3.94 2.36 -5.48
CA GLY A 44 -3.47 1.01 -5.66
C GLY A 44 -4.11 0.05 -4.68
N ARG A 45 -3.38 -0.96 -4.27
CA ARG A 45 -3.76 -1.86 -3.18
C ARG A 45 -2.58 -2.10 -2.25
N MET A 46 -2.90 -2.30 -0.99
CA MET A 46 -1.90 -2.67 0.00
C MET A 46 -2.50 -3.68 0.97
N GLY A 47 -1.66 -4.47 1.58
CA GLY A 47 -2.11 -5.41 2.61
C GLY A 47 -0.98 -5.96 3.44
N VAL A 48 -1.39 -6.70 4.46
CA VAL A 48 -0.49 -7.44 5.34
C VAL A 48 -0.78 -8.92 5.17
N MET A 49 0.26 -9.66 4.86
CA MET A 49 0.21 -11.12 4.80
C MET A 49 0.85 -11.70 6.06
N MET A 50 0.13 -12.57 6.70
CA MET A 50 0.57 -13.37 7.83
C MET A 50 0.74 -14.81 7.36
N PHE A 51 1.91 -15.37 7.62
CA PHE A 51 2.21 -16.76 7.33
C PHE A 51 2.50 -17.46 8.65
N ASP A 52 1.84 -18.56 8.88
CA ASP A 52 2.22 -19.53 9.91
C ASP A 52 2.81 -20.74 9.21
N SER A 53 4.07 -21.05 9.50
CA SER A 53 4.84 -22.04 8.76
C SER A 53 5.94 -22.65 9.61
N SER A 54 6.21 -23.93 9.39
CA SER A 54 7.35 -24.64 9.98
C SER A 54 8.69 -24.31 9.30
N TYR A 55 8.65 -23.64 8.17
CA TYR A 55 9.88 -23.26 7.44
C TYR A 55 10.58 -22.06 8.08
N ALA A 56 11.91 -22.00 7.89
CA ALA A 56 12.68 -20.85 8.32
C ALA A 56 12.20 -19.55 7.66
N TYR A 57 12.24 -18.46 8.41
CA TYR A 57 11.78 -17.13 7.95
C TYR A 57 12.38 -16.72 6.60
N ASP A 58 13.70 -16.96 6.40
CA ASP A 58 14.37 -16.57 5.15
C ASP A 58 13.88 -17.38 3.96
N SER A 59 13.63 -18.68 4.11
CA SER A 59 13.11 -19.52 3.05
C SER A 59 11.70 -19.09 2.64
N LEU A 60 10.84 -18.82 3.62
CA LEU A 60 9.49 -18.31 3.39
C LEU A 60 9.53 -16.93 2.72
N ARG A 61 10.38 -16.02 3.20
CA ARG A 61 10.54 -14.68 2.60
C ARG A 61 10.96 -14.75 1.14
N VAL A 62 11.93 -15.62 0.80
CA VAL A 62 12.41 -15.80 -0.58
C VAL A 62 11.30 -16.36 -1.46
N ALA A 63 10.56 -17.36 -0.99
CA ALA A 63 9.44 -17.95 -1.74
C ALA A 63 8.32 -16.95 -2.01
N VAL A 64 7.92 -16.18 -0.99
CA VAL A 64 6.90 -15.14 -1.12
C VAL A 64 7.36 -14.03 -2.05
N LYS A 65 8.60 -13.54 -1.89
CA LYS A 65 9.15 -12.51 -2.78
C LYS A 65 9.19 -12.99 -4.22
N ALA A 66 9.63 -14.21 -4.47
CA ALA A 66 9.64 -14.79 -5.81
C ALA A 66 8.23 -14.85 -6.43
N ALA A 67 7.20 -15.13 -5.62
CA ALA A 67 5.83 -15.14 -6.09
C ALA A 67 5.34 -13.75 -6.56
N PHE A 68 5.75 -12.67 -5.87
CA PHE A 68 5.42 -11.31 -6.29
C PHE A 68 6.27 -10.81 -7.45
N ASP A 69 7.54 -11.22 -7.50
CA ASP A 69 8.48 -10.82 -8.56
C ASP A 69 8.29 -11.66 -9.84
N ALA A 70 7.64 -12.83 -9.75
CA ALA A 70 7.42 -13.68 -10.89
C ALA A 70 6.56 -12.97 -11.93
N LYS A 71 7.03 -12.97 -13.17
CA LYS A 71 6.25 -12.49 -14.29
C LYS A 71 5.05 -13.42 -14.50
N ILE A 72 3.85 -12.86 -14.40
CA ILE A 72 2.62 -13.59 -14.72
C ILE A 72 2.57 -13.70 -16.25
N ILE A 73 2.90 -14.87 -16.76
CA ILE A 73 2.80 -15.16 -18.20
C ILE A 73 1.52 -15.96 -18.41
N ASN A 74 0.59 -15.47 -19.21
CA ASN A 74 -0.67 -16.12 -19.55
C ASN A 74 -1.50 -16.60 -18.33
N GLY A 75 -1.53 -15.78 -17.27
CA GLY A 75 -2.26 -16.12 -16.04
C GLY A 75 -1.62 -17.22 -15.19
N LYS A 76 -0.37 -17.58 -15.46
CA LYS A 76 0.37 -18.58 -14.68
C LYS A 76 1.48 -17.91 -13.89
N LEU A 77 1.53 -18.22 -12.60
CA LEU A 77 2.62 -17.85 -11.72
C LEU A 77 3.68 -18.96 -11.76
N GLU A 78 4.86 -18.66 -12.29
CA GLU A 78 5.96 -19.62 -12.35
C GLU A 78 6.78 -19.54 -11.05
N LEU A 79 6.66 -20.60 -10.24
CA LEU A 79 7.44 -20.80 -9.03
C LEU A 79 8.21 -22.12 -9.14
N THR A 80 9.36 -22.22 -8.51
CA THR A 80 10.06 -23.50 -8.37
C THR A 80 9.23 -24.48 -7.55
N SER A 81 9.51 -25.77 -7.68
CA SER A 81 8.84 -26.80 -6.89
C SER A 81 9.01 -26.59 -5.38
N GLU A 82 10.19 -26.15 -4.96
CA GLU A 82 10.48 -25.84 -3.56
C GLU A 82 9.69 -24.61 -3.07
N GLN A 83 9.67 -23.52 -3.82
CA GLN A 83 8.89 -22.34 -3.48
C GLN A 83 7.38 -22.64 -3.41
N THR A 84 6.90 -23.44 -4.35
CA THR A 84 5.50 -23.90 -4.36
C THR A 84 5.19 -24.70 -3.09
N LYS A 85 6.08 -25.61 -2.70
CA LYS A 85 5.92 -26.44 -1.49
C LYS A 85 5.88 -25.56 -0.24
N ILE A 86 6.84 -24.63 -0.07
CA ILE A 86 6.90 -23.71 1.09
C ILE A 86 5.61 -22.92 1.25
N ILE A 87 5.07 -22.37 0.15
CA ILE A 87 3.84 -21.57 0.19
C ILE A 87 2.62 -22.45 0.44
N SER A 88 2.55 -23.65 -0.16
CA SER A 88 1.39 -24.55 -0.02
C SER A 88 1.26 -25.18 1.36
N GLU A 89 2.37 -25.31 2.09
CA GLU A 89 2.40 -25.85 3.46
C GLU A 89 2.29 -24.76 4.54
N ALA A 90 2.19 -23.49 4.15
CA ALA A 90 2.01 -22.39 5.07
C ALA A 90 0.54 -21.98 5.17
N ASP A 91 0.06 -21.74 6.39
CA ASP A 91 -1.21 -21.07 6.61
C ASP A 91 -1.08 -19.59 6.28
N LEU A 92 -1.79 -19.14 5.25
CA LEU A 92 -1.73 -17.77 4.76
C LEU A 92 -3.02 -17.03 5.08
N LYS A 93 -2.90 -15.92 5.78
CA LYS A 93 -3.97 -14.94 5.99
C LYS A 93 -3.57 -13.62 5.36
N ILE A 94 -4.46 -13.03 4.59
CA ILE A 94 -4.25 -11.74 3.95
C ILE A 94 -5.28 -10.75 4.50
N ALA A 95 -4.77 -9.67 5.10
CA ALA A 95 -5.56 -8.50 5.44
C ALA A 95 -5.36 -7.47 4.33
N ILE A 96 -6.39 -7.18 3.57
CA ILE A 96 -6.37 -6.21 2.48
C ILE A 96 -6.82 -4.87 3.04
N ILE A 97 -6.03 -3.84 2.76
CA ILE A 97 -6.35 -2.45 3.04
C ILE A 97 -6.67 -1.85 1.68
N SER A 98 -7.92 -1.98 1.26
CA SER A 98 -8.42 -1.38 0.03
C SER A 98 -9.92 -1.62 -0.10
N GLY A 99 -10.59 -0.90 -0.97
CA GLY A 99 -12.00 -1.03 -1.26
C GLY A 99 -12.85 0.00 -0.54
N ASP A 100 -14.07 -0.34 -0.29
CA ASP A 100 -15.12 0.48 0.32
C ASP A 100 -14.89 0.87 1.80
N GLY A 101 -13.64 0.85 2.27
CA GLY A 101 -13.30 1.13 3.68
C GLY A 101 -13.55 -0.05 4.63
N SER A 102 -14.00 -1.17 4.13
CA SER A 102 -14.12 -2.39 4.92
C SER A 102 -12.78 -3.14 4.93
N TYR A 103 -12.20 -3.28 6.12
CA TYR A 103 -11.05 -4.17 6.30
C TYR A 103 -11.52 -5.62 6.13
N SER A 104 -11.14 -6.27 5.04
CA SER A 104 -11.44 -7.67 4.86
C SER A 104 -10.19 -8.51 5.14
N VAL A 105 -10.26 -9.39 6.14
CA VAL A 105 -9.29 -10.46 6.32
C VAL A 105 -9.80 -11.66 5.54
N LYS A 106 -9.05 -12.06 4.52
CA LYS A 106 -9.34 -13.27 3.75
C LYS A 106 -8.34 -14.35 4.14
N THR A 107 -8.83 -15.53 4.46
CA THR A 107 -8.01 -16.74 4.49
C THR A 107 -7.83 -17.20 3.04
N VAL A 108 -6.60 -17.47 2.67
CA VAL A 108 -6.24 -17.90 1.32
C VAL A 108 -5.81 -19.35 1.42
N ASP A 109 -6.60 -20.22 0.79
CA ASP A 109 -6.34 -21.66 0.86
C ASP A 109 -5.24 -22.06 -0.14
N GLY A 110 -4.07 -22.33 0.41
CA GLY A 110 -2.93 -22.88 -0.29
C GLY A 110 -2.43 -22.02 -1.46
N ILE A 111 -1.66 -22.67 -2.33
CA ILE A 111 -0.99 -21.99 -3.44
C ILE A 111 -1.95 -21.44 -4.51
N ASN A 112 -3.08 -22.11 -4.73
CA ASN A 112 -4.03 -21.67 -5.77
C ASN A 112 -4.74 -20.38 -5.36
N GLY A 113 -5.26 -20.30 -4.15
CA GLY A 113 -5.85 -19.07 -3.63
C GLY A 113 -4.84 -17.92 -3.58
N PHE A 114 -3.57 -18.21 -3.28
CA PHE A 114 -2.51 -17.21 -3.33
C PHE A 114 -2.24 -16.69 -4.76
N LYS A 115 -2.22 -17.60 -5.74
CA LYS A 115 -2.09 -17.23 -7.15
C LYS A 115 -3.26 -16.36 -7.62
N GLU A 116 -4.48 -16.79 -7.33
CA GLU A 116 -5.70 -16.02 -7.65
C GLU A 116 -5.66 -14.62 -7.03
N PHE A 117 -5.24 -14.51 -5.78
CA PHE A 117 -5.09 -13.23 -5.12
C PHE A 117 -4.09 -12.30 -5.84
N ILE A 118 -2.93 -12.84 -6.26
CA ILE A 118 -1.93 -12.04 -6.98
C ILE A 118 -2.47 -11.61 -8.36
N ILE A 119 -3.10 -12.54 -9.09
CA ILE A 119 -3.62 -12.29 -10.43
C ILE A 119 -4.78 -11.29 -10.41
N ALA A 120 -5.77 -11.52 -9.54
CA ALA A 120 -6.98 -10.69 -9.48
C ALA A 120 -6.72 -9.22 -9.17
N GLY A 121 -5.59 -8.90 -8.55
CA GLY A 121 -5.26 -7.50 -8.26
C GLY A 121 -4.24 -6.90 -9.21
N GLY A 122 -3.84 -7.64 -10.24
CA GLY A 122 -2.87 -7.18 -11.25
C GLY A 122 -3.46 -6.27 -12.31
N GLU A 123 -4.77 -6.28 -12.47
CA GLU A 123 -5.44 -5.50 -13.50
C GLU A 123 -5.73 -4.07 -13.00
N PHE A 124 -5.10 -3.12 -13.66
CA PHE A 124 -5.43 -1.71 -13.54
C PHE A 124 -6.23 -1.29 -14.77
N SER A 125 -7.40 -0.71 -14.53
CA SER A 125 -8.24 -0.17 -15.61
C SER A 125 -8.96 1.08 -15.13
N LYS A 126 -9.65 1.74 -16.06
CA LYS A 126 -10.50 2.89 -15.74
C LYS A 126 -11.60 2.54 -14.73
N ASP A 127 -12.09 1.31 -14.80
CA ASP A 127 -13.19 0.82 -13.94
C ASP A 127 -12.64 0.20 -12.62
N VAL A 128 -11.34 -0.10 -12.56
CA VAL A 128 -10.64 -0.64 -11.39
C VAL A 128 -9.39 0.20 -11.11
N PRO A 129 -9.55 1.45 -10.66
CA PRO A 129 -8.41 2.35 -10.44
C PRO A 129 -7.58 1.96 -9.19
N GLY A 130 -8.13 1.15 -8.31
CA GLY A 130 -7.60 0.90 -6.98
C GLY A 130 -8.11 1.91 -5.96
N ASP A 131 -7.65 1.78 -4.74
CA ASP A 131 -8.04 2.61 -3.61
C ASP A 131 -6.95 3.57 -3.20
N PRO A 132 -7.27 4.67 -2.52
CA PRO A 132 -6.27 5.54 -1.92
C PRO A 132 -5.46 4.76 -0.87
N ILE A 133 -4.17 4.56 -1.12
CA ILE A 133 -3.27 3.81 -0.22
C ILE A 133 -2.23 4.69 0.46
N PHE A 134 -1.89 5.82 -0.14
CA PHE A 134 -1.02 6.85 0.42
C PHE A 134 -1.50 8.23 0.04
N TYR A 135 -1.15 9.19 0.85
CA TYR A 135 -1.28 10.60 0.53
C TYR A 135 -0.04 11.37 1.00
N SER A 136 0.24 12.48 0.36
CA SER A 136 1.16 13.49 0.83
C SER A 136 0.37 14.73 1.21
N ALA A 137 0.86 15.46 2.20
CA ALA A 137 0.30 16.73 2.59
C ALA A 137 1.37 17.79 2.58
N SER A 138 0.97 19.04 2.31
CA SER A 138 1.84 20.20 2.34
C SER A 138 1.19 21.31 3.15
N TYR A 139 2.01 22.22 3.69
CA TYR A 139 1.50 23.41 4.36
C TYR A 139 0.86 24.35 3.35
N LEU A 140 -0.28 24.91 3.72
CA LEU A 140 -1.02 25.82 2.85
C LEU A 140 -0.33 27.19 2.70
N SER A 141 0.54 27.53 3.65
CA SER A 141 1.25 28.81 3.69
C SER A 141 2.38 28.94 2.67
N ASP A 142 3.09 27.85 2.35
CA ASP A 142 4.32 27.87 1.58
C ASP A 142 4.59 26.64 0.72
N ASP A 143 3.60 25.73 0.63
CA ASP A 143 3.67 24.47 -0.11
C ASP A 143 4.77 23.51 0.38
N SER A 144 5.42 23.80 1.50
CA SER A 144 6.43 22.89 2.04
C SER A 144 5.81 21.58 2.52
N PRO A 145 6.54 20.45 2.39
CA PRO A 145 6.00 19.15 2.77
C PRO A 145 5.69 19.05 4.27
N PHE A 146 4.50 18.55 4.59
CA PHE A 146 4.12 18.24 5.96
C PHE A 146 4.58 16.84 6.34
N TYR A 147 5.28 16.73 7.47
CA TYR A 147 5.71 15.46 8.06
C TYR A 147 5.13 15.29 9.47
N ALA A 148 4.26 14.31 9.64
CA ALA A 148 3.82 13.92 10.98
C ALA A 148 4.99 13.31 11.76
N LYS A 149 5.33 13.91 12.91
CA LYS A 149 6.38 13.40 13.79
C LYS A 149 5.73 12.80 15.04
N PHE A 150 6.08 11.55 15.37
CA PHE A 150 5.66 10.92 16.60
C PHE A 150 6.84 10.20 17.26
N ARG A 151 6.81 10.12 18.59
CA ARG A 151 7.79 9.35 19.36
C ARG A 151 7.16 8.04 19.78
N VAL A 152 7.88 6.95 19.56
CA VAL A 152 7.51 5.64 20.07
C VAL A 152 8.50 5.27 21.16
N ASN A 153 8.03 5.11 22.40
CA ASN A 153 8.83 4.58 23.49
C ASN A 153 8.68 3.05 23.45
N ILE A 154 9.75 2.36 23.08
CA ILE A 154 9.78 0.90 23.11
C ILE A 154 10.47 0.48 24.41
N PRO A 155 9.75 -0.07 25.40
CA PRO A 155 10.38 -0.60 26.59
C PRO A 155 11.20 -1.83 26.21
N TYR A 156 12.49 -1.78 26.44
CA TYR A 156 13.34 -2.97 26.38
C TYR A 156 13.06 -3.82 27.64
N LYS A 157 12.77 -5.09 27.42
CA LYS A 157 12.78 -6.12 28.47
C LYS A 157 14.14 -6.77 28.54
#